data_3b8a7ce15e754c9fd35697b15412da41
#
_entry.id   3b8a7ce15e754c9fd35697b15412da41
#
_cell.length_a   1.000
_cell.length_b   1.000
_cell.length_c   1.000
_cell.angle_alpha   90.00
_cell.angle_beta   90.00
_cell.angle_gamma   90.00
#
_symmetry.space_group_name_H-M   'P 1'
#
loop_
_entity.id
_entity.type
_entity.pdbx_description
1 polymer ?
#
loop_
_entity_poly.entity_id
_entity_poly.type
_entity_poly.pdbx_seq_one_letter_code
_entity_poly.pdbx_strand_id
1 'polypeptide(L)'
;MRSMFSVSISSDRDNSGKLRASALALAAALSLSGCQDTTTLTSGRSLAPVPAQTVSLMEQKGSTKQSPMLIRAYKKEAELEIWKMRADGTYAHLKTYPMCRWSGQLGPKKREGDRQVPEGFYSITPGQMNPNSQFYLAFNVGYPNALDKAQGYTGGAIMVHGACASAGCFSMTDEQMSEIYAIARESFAGGQRAIQMQTMPFRMTAENLAKHRLDPNMKFWREIKEGYDHFEVSKREPQVAFCGRRYVFNASAADGAKLEVGAACPPLQENDELKSLVAQKRATDDSKVAELAASGVKPIKIQYADGGQHPSFNHVTMVSRPEALDKGPVEIVLDDKGRPATAVAVAAAKASRPASLAASGLTASGLTAPVAPNPVAVAANAPQPSTTTAYAPAEKPVAAEPFYKRWLGMGFGGAVATTAQPAVTAPLPPRRESATPAGRDLKVVDPRQKTSELPALIRGAQPVLPTGLMAYSPISR
;
A
#
# COMPACT_ATOMS: atom_id res chain seq x y z
N MET A 1 -72.68 -54.69 -52.39
CA MET A 1 -71.36 -55.16 -51.97
C MET A 1 -70.75 -54.07 -51.07
N ARG A 2 -70.81 -54.28 -49.75
CA ARG A 2 -70.30 -53.32 -48.76
C ARG A 2 -69.04 -53.93 -48.14
N SER A 3 -67.91 -53.25 -48.27
CA SER A 3 -66.68 -53.61 -47.60
C SER A 3 -66.55 -52.71 -46.39
N MET A 4 -66.55 -53.33 -45.23
CA MET A 4 -66.32 -52.69 -43.95
C MET A 4 -64.80 -52.63 -43.68
N PHE A 5 -64.21 -51.42 -43.52
CA PHE A 5 -62.88 -51.20 -43.03
C PHE A 5 -62.95 -51.00 -41.48
N SER A 6 -62.39 -51.98 -40.74
CA SER A 6 -62.20 -51.91 -39.31
C SER A 6 -60.91 -51.12 -39.05
N VAL A 7 -60.98 -49.96 -38.36
CA VAL A 7 -59.82 -49.20 -37.93
C VAL A 7 -59.52 -49.66 -36.48
N SER A 8 -58.39 -50.31 -36.29
CA SER A 8 -57.84 -50.65 -34.99
C SER A 8 -57.14 -49.42 -34.40
N ILE A 9 -57.68 -48.87 -33.31
CA ILE A 9 -57.06 -47.83 -32.55
C ILE A 9 -56.04 -48.47 -31.60
N SER A 10 -54.75 -48.41 -31.92
CA SER A 10 -53.62 -48.76 -31.08
C SER A 10 -53.43 -47.69 -30.00
N SER A 11 -53.57 -48.09 -28.75
CA SER A 11 -53.40 -47.21 -27.59
C SER A 11 -51.92 -46.87 -27.38
N ASP A 12 -51.50 -45.70 -27.78
CA ASP A 12 -50.17 -45.14 -27.54
C ASP A 12 -50.11 -44.52 -26.15
N ARG A 13 -50.05 -45.38 -25.10
CA ARG A 13 -49.93 -44.94 -23.70
C ARG A 13 -48.49 -44.82 -23.19
N ASP A 14 -47.46 -45.21 -23.96
CA ASP A 14 -46.07 -45.29 -23.45
C ASP A 14 -45.16 -44.08 -23.77
N ASN A 15 -45.65 -43.15 -24.63
CA ASN A 15 -44.76 -42.05 -25.03
C ASN A 15 -44.85 -40.78 -24.17
N SER A 16 -45.93 -40.63 -23.38
CA SER A 16 -46.10 -39.47 -22.52
C SER A 16 -45.21 -39.50 -21.27
N GLY A 17 -44.84 -40.71 -20.80
CA GLY A 17 -43.91 -40.88 -19.67
C GLY A 17 -42.47 -40.55 -19.99
N LYS A 18 -42.00 -40.88 -21.22
CA LYS A 18 -40.65 -40.60 -21.67
C LYS A 18 -40.44 -39.12 -21.98
N LEU A 19 -41.44 -38.43 -22.52
CA LEU A 19 -41.40 -36.98 -22.75
C LEU A 19 -41.38 -36.17 -21.46
N ARG A 20 -42.14 -36.62 -20.44
CA ARG A 20 -42.13 -35.95 -19.11
C ARG A 20 -40.83 -36.18 -18.35
N ALA A 21 -40.23 -37.37 -18.44
CA ALA A 21 -38.95 -37.69 -17.85
C ALA A 21 -37.78 -36.88 -18.50
N SER A 22 -37.81 -36.74 -19.83
CA SER A 22 -36.82 -35.93 -20.57
C SER A 22 -36.96 -34.43 -20.31
N ALA A 23 -38.18 -33.90 -20.14
CA ALA A 23 -38.42 -32.50 -19.80
C ALA A 23 -37.98 -32.18 -18.36
N LEU A 24 -38.17 -33.10 -17.39
CA LEU A 24 -37.71 -32.96 -16.05
C LEU A 24 -36.17 -33.04 -15.94
N ALA A 25 -35.52 -33.91 -16.70
CA ALA A 25 -34.07 -34.00 -16.77
C ALA A 25 -33.43 -32.75 -17.39
N LEU A 26 -34.05 -32.14 -18.40
CA LEU A 26 -33.59 -30.91 -19.01
C LEU A 26 -33.79 -29.70 -18.11
N ALA A 27 -34.88 -29.64 -17.33
CA ALA A 27 -35.12 -28.60 -16.33
C ALA A 27 -34.17 -28.71 -15.14
N ALA A 28 -33.80 -29.92 -14.71
CA ALA A 28 -32.80 -30.15 -13.67
C ALA A 28 -31.39 -29.83 -14.12
N ALA A 29 -31.04 -30.04 -15.39
CA ALA A 29 -29.75 -29.65 -15.97
C ALA A 29 -29.61 -28.12 -16.14
N LEU A 30 -30.69 -27.39 -16.41
CA LEU A 30 -30.70 -25.93 -16.47
C LEU A 30 -30.66 -25.24 -15.12
N SER A 31 -31.12 -25.90 -14.06
CA SER A 31 -31.04 -25.35 -12.68
C SER A 31 -29.68 -25.55 -12.04
N LEU A 32 -28.81 -26.46 -12.53
CA LEU A 32 -27.42 -26.59 -12.05
C LEU A 32 -26.44 -25.62 -12.72
N SER A 33 -26.80 -24.97 -13.83
CA SER A 33 -25.95 -23.97 -14.47
C SER A 33 -26.10 -22.55 -13.91
N GLY A 34 -26.96 -22.33 -12.91
CA GLY A 34 -27.21 -21.03 -12.26
C GLY A 34 -26.34 -20.70 -11.06
N CYS A 35 -25.55 -21.63 -10.55
CA CYS A 35 -24.54 -21.39 -9.50
C CYS A 35 -23.16 -21.23 -10.14
N GLN A 36 -23.00 -20.28 -11.08
CA GLN A 36 -21.67 -19.79 -11.43
C GLN A 36 -21.25 -18.85 -10.31
N ASP A 37 -20.41 -19.40 -9.47
CA ASP A 37 -19.73 -18.84 -8.35
C ASP A 37 -19.35 -17.38 -8.54
N THR A 38 -19.85 -16.51 -7.67
CA THR A 38 -19.24 -15.21 -7.38
C THR A 38 -17.74 -15.34 -7.02
N THR A 39 -17.29 -16.52 -6.58
CA THR A 39 -15.90 -16.89 -6.36
C THR A 39 -15.08 -16.94 -7.67
N THR A 40 -15.64 -17.40 -8.79
CA THR A 40 -14.92 -17.42 -10.08
C THR A 40 -14.71 -16.02 -10.65
N LEU A 41 -15.63 -15.08 -10.46
CA LEU A 41 -15.43 -13.69 -10.88
C LEU A 41 -14.34 -13.00 -10.05
N THR A 42 -14.23 -13.31 -8.76
CA THR A 42 -13.21 -12.74 -7.88
C THR A 42 -11.83 -13.33 -8.18
N SER A 43 -11.74 -14.63 -8.48
CA SER A 43 -10.48 -15.25 -8.90
C SER A 43 -10.00 -14.74 -10.27
N GLY A 44 -10.90 -14.40 -11.19
CA GLY A 44 -10.59 -13.79 -12.47
C GLY A 44 -9.82 -12.45 -12.36
N ARG A 45 -10.20 -11.61 -11.42
CA ARG A 45 -9.51 -10.32 -11.17
C ARG A 45 -8.07 -10.51 -10.72
N SER A 46 -7.83 -11.46 -9.82
CA SER A 46 -6.50 -11.74 -9.29
C SER A 46 -5.56 -12.42 -10.29
N LEU A 47 -6.10 -12.98 -11.37
CA LEU A 47 -5.36 -13.64 -12.44
C LEU A 47 -5.11 -12.72 -13.64
N ALA A 48 -5.60 -11.49 -13.62
CA ALA A 48 -5.35 -10.52 -14.68
C ALA A 48 -3.84 -10.41 -14.98
N PRO A 49 -3.43 -10.44 -16.26
CA PRO A 49 -2.02 -10.33 -16.61
C PRO A 49 -1.50 -8.92 -16.32
N VAL A 50 -0.18 -8.78 -16.12
CA VAL A 50 0.46 -7.47 -16.16
C VAL A 50 0.26 -6.88 -17.55
N PRO A 51 -0.21 -5.61 -17.68
CA PRO A 51 -0.42 -4.98 -18.98
C PRO A 51 0.83 -5.01 -19.86
N ALA A 52 0.68 -5.27 -21.15
CA ALA A 52 1.80 -5.39 -22.10
C ALA A 52 2.70 -4.13 -22.11
N GLN A 53 2.09 -2.94 -22.02
CA GLN A 53 2.83 -1.69 -21.91
C GLN A 53 3.74 -1.64 -20.67
N THR A 54 3.26 -2.15 -19.54
CA THR A 54 4.04 -2.20 -18.29
C THR A 54 5.15 -3.25 -18.37
N VAL A 55 4.90 -4.37 -19.05
CA VAL A 55 5.95 -5.36 -19.34
C VAL A 55 7.06 -4.74 -20.18
N SER A 56 6.71 -4.07 -21.28
CA SER A 56 7.70 -3.36 -22.11
C SER A 56 8.47 -2.29 -21.33
N LEU A 57 7.80 -1.59 -20.40
CA LEU A 57 8.47 -0.62 -19.53
C LEU A 57 9.46 -1.30 -18.57
N MET A 58 9.14 -2.49 -18.04
CA MET A 58 10.07 -3.28 -17.22
C MET A 58 11.32 -3.64 -18.02
N GLU A 59 11.15 -4.15 -19.24
CA GLU A 59 12.23 -4.54 -20.14
C GLU A 59 13.14 -3.34 -20.47
N GLN A 60 12.58 -2.19 -20.83
CA GLN A 60 13.33 -0.95 -21.06
C GLN A 60 14.14 -0.51 -19.85
N LYS A 61 13.70 -0.84 -18.64
CA LYS A 61 14.40 -0.54 -17.39
C LYS A 61 15.36 -1.64 -16.93
N GLY A 62 15.57 -2.69 -17.73
CA GLY A 62 16.46 -3.80 -17.42
C GLY A 62 15.91 -4.74 -16.35
N SER A 63 14.58 -4.89 -16.28
CA SER A 63 13.88 -5.74 -15.34
C SER A 63 12.90 -6.69 -16.05
N THR A 64 12.30 -7.63 -15.31
CA THR A 64 11.31 -8.58 -15.82
C THR A 64 10.07 -8.62 -14.93
N LYS A 65 9.01 -9.33 -15.38
CA LYS A 65 7.82 -9.56 -14.54
C LYS A 65 8.18 -10.25 -13.22
N GLN A 66 9.08 -11.25 -13.29
CA GLN A 66 9.48 -12.07 -12.15
C GLN A 66 10.53 -11.41 -11.25
N SER A 67 11.18 -10.33 -11.71
CA SER A 67 12.15 -9.60 -10.87
C SER A 67 11.47 -9.10 -9.58
N PRO A 68 12.20 -9.02 -8.46
CA PRO A 68 11.68 -8.44 -7.22
C PRO A 68 11.13 -7.03 -7.39
N MET A 69 10.07 -6.72 -6.62
CA MET A 69 9.52 -5.38 -6.54
C MET A 69 9.67 -4.79 -5.13
N LEU A 70 9.63 -3.47 -5.06
CA LEU A 70 9.60 -2.67 -3.85
C LEU A 70 8.54 -1.57 -4.02
N ILE A 71 7.85 -1.22 -2.95
CA ILE A 71 6.79 -0.21 -2.94
C ILE A 71 7.23 0.98 -2.10
N ARG A 72 7.01 2.20 -2.59
CA ARG A 72 7.18 3.44 -1.82
C ARG A 72 5.91 4.27 -1.89
N ALA A 73 5.41 4.71 -0.76
CA ALA A 73 4.19 5.51 -0.68
C ALA A 73 4.48 6.84 0.03
N TYR A 74 3.91 7.93 -0.48
CA TYR A 74 4.07 9.28 0.01
C TYR A 74 2.70 9.88 0.30
N LYS A 75 2.42 10.13 1.59
CA LYS A 75 1.09 10.56 2.02
C LYS A 75 0.72 11.94 1.53
N LYS A 76 1.64 12.92 1.67
CA LYS A 76 1.40 14.31 1.26
C LYS A 76 1.15 14.44 -0.24
N GLU A 77 1.97 13.75 -1.03
CA GLU A 77 1.86 13.74 -2.48
C GLU A 77 0.69 12.86 -2.97
N ALA A 78 0.18 11.98 -2.08
CA ALA A 78 -0.81 10.94 -2.39
C ALA A 78 -0.36 10.06 -3.56
N GLU A 79 0.87 9.56 -3.50
CA GLU A 79 1.50 8.77 -4.55
C GLU A 79 2.01 7.43 -4.02
N LEU A 80 1.90 6.39 -4.85
CA LEU A 80 2.47 5.08 -4.62
C LEU A 80 3.37 4.72 -5.80
N GLU A 81 4.66 4.50 -5.52
CA GLU A 81 5.65 4.11 -6.51
C GLU A 81 5.90 2.61 -6.48
N ILE A 82 6.01 2.02 -7.65
CA ILE A 82 6.50 0.66 -7.86
C ILE A 82 7.90 0.73 -8.43
N TRP A 83 8.80 0.00 -7.79
CA TRP A 83 10.19 -0.17 -8.19
C TRP A 83 10.43 -1.63 -8.52
N LYS A 84 11.23 -1.91 -9.55
CA LYS A 84 11.57 -3.27 -9.99
C LYS A 84 13.09 -3.45 -9.99
N MET A 85 13.53 -4.60 -9.49
CA MET A 85 14.95 -4.94 -9.44
C MET A 85 15.49 -5.24 -10.84
N ARG A 86 16.66 -4.70 -11.16
CA ARG A 86 17.44 -4.98 -12.35
C ARG A 86 18.33 -6.22 -12.13
N ALA A 87 18.99 -6.66 -13.21
CA ALA A 87 19.93 -7.77 -13.14
C ALA A 87 21.16 -7.50 -12.23
N ASP A 88 21.55 -6.23 -12.06
CA ASP A 88 22.63 -5.80 -11.16
C ASP A 88 22.24 -5.73 -9.68
N GLY A 89 20.99 -6.07 -9.36
CA GLY A 89 20.44 -6.02 -8.00
C GLY A 89 20.04 -4.62 -7.52
N THR A 90 20.11 -3.60 -8.36
CA THR A 90 19.57 -2.26 -8.05
C THR A 90 18.12 -2.14 -8.49
N TYR A 91 17.33 -1.31 -7.80
CA TYR A 91 15.95 -1.05 -8.17
C TYR A 91 15.83 0.15 -9.11
N ALA A 92 15.08 -0.02 -10.19
CA ALA A 92 14.65 1.05 -11.08
C ALA A 92 13.23 1.46 -10.76
N HIS A 93 12.95 2.76 -10.76
CA HIS A 93 11.58 3.27 -10.70
C HIS A 93 10.80 2.79 -11.94
N LEU A 94 9.74 2.02 -11.71
CA LEU A 94 8.88 1.54 -12.79
C LEU A 94 7.78 2.53 -13.11
N LYS A 95 6.94 2.84 -12.12
CA LYS A 95 5.74 3.65 -12.32
C LYS A 95 5.30 4.30 -11.00
N THR A 96 4.74 5.50 -11.10
CA THR A 96 4.05 6.18 -10.00
C THR A 96 2.54 6.11 -10.23
N TYR A 97 1.81 5.67 -9.22
CA TYR A 97 0.36 5.59 -9.21
C TYR A 97 -0.20 6.66 -8.27
N PRO A 98 -1.05 7.56 -8.76
CA PRO A 98 -1.75 8.50 -7.90
C PRO A 98 -2.75 7.76 -7.01
N MET A 99 -2.75 8.02 -5.69
CA MET A 99 -3.74 7.46 -4.77
C MET A 99 -5.03 8.24 -4.87
N CYS A 100 -6.15 7.54 -5.08
CA CYS A 100 -7.44 8.20 -5.11
C CYS A 100 -7.98 8.54 -3.70
N ARG A 101 -7.47 7.88 -2.63
CA ARG A 101 -7.84 8.20 -1.26
C ARG A 101 -6.85 7.62 -0.24
N TRP A 102 -6.50 8.41 0.76
CA TRP A 102 -5.89 7.94 2.01
C TRP A 102 -6.49 8.72 3.18
N SER A 103 -6.43 8.22 4.42
CA SER A 103 -7.07 8.85 5.57
C SER A 103 -6.10 9.12 6.71
N GLY A 104 -6.47 10.07 7.60
CA GLY A 104 -5.70 10.47 8.76
C GLY A 104 -4.85 11.73 8.55
N GLN A 105 -3.71 11.80 9.22
CA GLN A 105 -2.76 12.91 9.23
C GLN A 105 -1.38 12.46 8.74
N LEU A 106 -0.44 13.38 8.55
CA LEU A 106 0.98 13.05 8.55
C LEU A 106 1.38 12.62 9.97
N GLY A 107 2.26 11.63 10.05
CA GLY A 107 2.67 11.00 11.31
C GLY A 107 2.31 9.52 11.39
N PRO A 108 2.88 8.79 12.36
CA PRO A 108 2.68 7.35 12.53
C PRO A 108 1.25 7.01 12.95
N LYS A 109 0.77 5.82 12.55
CA LYS A 109 -0.44 5.23 13.11
C LYS A 109 -0.12 4.74 14.52
N LYS A 110 -1.03 4.98 15.49
CA LYS A 110 -0.81 4.64 16.90
C LYS A 110 -1.89 3.76 17.51
N ARG A 111 -3.14 3.85 17.05
CA ARG A 111 -4.27 3.17 17.68
C ARG A 111 -5.22 2.58 16.65
N GLU A 112 -5.85 1.49 17.02
CA GLU A 112 -7.00 1.00 16.27
C GLU A 112 -8.11 2.07 16.20
N GLY A 113 -8.76 2.18 15.06
CA GLY A 113 -9.83 3.16 14.86
C GLY A 113 -9.40 4.62 14.65
N ASP A 114 -8.09 4.94 14.73
CA ASP A 114 -7.58 6.30 14.52
C ASP A 114 -7.65 6.76 13.06
N ARG A 115 -8.10 5.91 12.15
CA ARG A 115 -8.20 6.16 10.69
C ARG A 115 -6.87 6.56 10.05
N GLN A 116 -5.76 6.34 10.75
CA GLN A 116 -4.42 6.76 10.34
C GLN A 116 -3.78 5.72 9.44
N VAL A 117 -3.30 6.14 8.26
CA VAL A 117 -2.38 5.37 7.42
C VAL A 117 -1.01 5.38 8.08
N PRO A 118 -0.33 4.22 8.24
CA PRO A 118 0.95 4.15 8.91
C PRO A 118 2.09 4.76 8.09
N GLU A 119 3.18 5.11 8.77
CA GLU A 119 4.48 5.48 8.20
C GLU A 119 5.57 4.57 8.77
N GLY A 120 6.56 4.21 7.95
CA GLY A 120 7.63 3.30 8.31
C GLY A 120 7.93 2.25 7.25
N PHE A 121 8.55 1.15 7.68
CA PHE A 121 8.97 0.05 6.81
C PHE A 121 8.19 -1.21 7.15
N TYR A 122 7.52 -1.77 6.16
CA TYR A 122 6.64 -2.92 6.29
C TYR A 122 7.01 -4.01 5.28
N SER A 123 6.53 -5.22 5.52
CA SER A 123 6.87 -6.39 4.73
C SER A 123 5.58 -7.11 4.33
N ILE A 124 5.39 -7.31 3.03
CA ILE A 124 4.21 -7.96 2.45
C ILE A 124 4.63 -9.32 1.95
N THR A 125 4.06 -10.38 2.49
CA THR A 125 4.29 -11.77 2.06
C THR A 125 3.18 -12.26 1.13
N PRO A 126 3.37 -13.37 0.39
CA PRO A 126 2.30 -13.95 -0.43
C PRO A 126 1.01 -14.22 0.32
N GLY A 127 1.08 -14.62 1.61
CA GLY A 127 -0.10 -14.87 2.45
C GLY A 127 -0.90 -13.62 2.83
N GLN A 128 -0.36 -12.43 2.55
CA GLN A 128 -1.04 -11.15 2.78
C GLN A 128 -1.78 -10.65 1.54
N MET A 129 -1.66 -11.33 0.40
CA MET A 129 -2.44 -11.06 -0.80
C MET A 129 -3.89 -11.49 -0.61
N ASN A 130 -4.84 -10.62 -0.90
CA ASN A 130 -6.29 -10.90 -0.79
C ASN A 130 -6.98 -10.78 -2.16
N PRO A 131 -7.16 -11.90 -2.88
CA PRO A 131 -7.83 -11.92 -4.17
C PRO A 131 -9.35 -11.71 -4.05
N ASN A 132 -9.92 -11.92 -2.87
CA ASN A 132 -11.35 -11.88 -2.59
C ASN A 132 -11.74 -10.63 -1.77
N SER A 133 -11.01 -9.52 -1.95
CA SER A 133 -11.29 -8.28 -1.24
C SER A 133 -12.63 -7.69 -1.65
N GLN A 134 -13.43 -7.23 -0.68
CA GLN A 134 -14.63 -6.43 -0.93
C GLN A 134 -14.31 -5.07 -1.62
N PHE A 135 -13.05 -4.65 -1.58
CA PHE A 135 -12.53 -3.47 -2.26
C PHE A 135 -11.73 -3.87 -3.49
N TYR A 136 -12.34 -4.66 -4.37
CA TYR A 136 -11.79 -5.19 -5.60
C TYR A 136 -10.66 -6.21 -5.35
N LEU A 137 -9.42 -5.78 -5.21
CA LEU A 137 -8.23 -6.57 -4.84
C LEU A 137 -7.52 -5.83 -3.72
N ALA A 138 -6.80 -6.56 -2.85
CA ALA A 138 -6.04 -5.95 -1.77
C ALA A 138 -4.81 -6.77 -1.39
N PHE A 139 -3.89 -6.15 -0.68
CA PHE A 139 -2.91 -6.82 0.14
C PHE A 139 -2.68 -6.06 1.45
N ASN A 140 -2.43 -6.82 2.52
CA ASN A 140 -2.11 -6.25 3.83
C ASN A 140 -0.67 -5.76 3.84
N VAL A 141 -0.42 -4.55 4.33
CA VAL A 141 0.93 -3.96 4.36
C VAL A 141 1.83 -4.53 5.46
N GLY A 142 1.27 -5.28 6.42
CA GLY A 142 2.02 -5.87 7.53
C GLY A 142 2.15 -4.96 8.77
N TYR A 143 1.32 -3.93 8.89
CA TYR A 143 1.20 -3.14 10.12
C TYR A 143 0.44 -3.93 11.22
N PRO A 144 0.82 -3.87 12.51
CA PRO A 144 2.00 -3.21 13.06
C PRO A 144 3.27 -4.07 12.91
N ASN A 145 4.42 -3.44 12.62
CA ASN A 145 5.70 -4.11 12.63
C ASN A 145 6.23 -4.32 14.08
N ALA A 146 7.44 -4.85 14.24
CA ALA A 146 7.99 -5.13 15.57
C ALA A 146 8.19 -3.85 16.40
N LEU A 147 8.60 -2.74 15.78
CA LEU A 147 8.79 -1.46 16.47
C LEU A 147 7.45 -0.85 16.90
N ASP A 148 6.44 -0.85 16.00
CA ASP A 148 5.10 -0.37 16.33
C ASP A 148 4.54 -1.10 17.56
N LYS A 149 4.68 -2.44 17.60
CA LYS A 149 4.26 -3.28 18.74
C LYS A 149 5.02 -2.92 20.01
N ALA A 150 6.34 -2.74 19.93
CA ALA A 150 7.16 -2.36 21.09
C ALA A 150 6.85 -0.96 21.62
N GLN A 151 6.33 -0.07 20.77
CA GLN A 151 5.82 1.25 21.16
C GLN A 151 4.39 1.21 21.72
N GLY A 152 3.75 0.04 21.74
CA GLY A 152 2.36 -0.13 22.20
C GLY A 152 1.33 0.31 21.16
N TYR A 153 1.70 0.43 19.89
CA TYR A 153 0.76 0.80 18.84
C TYR A 153 -0.13 -0.38 18.49
N THR A 154 -1.40 -0.09 18.24
CA THR A 154 -2.46 -1.09 18.06
C THR A 154 -3.20 -0.93 16.73
N GLY A 155 -4.02 -1.93 16.44
CA GLY A 155 -4.76 -2.06 15.20
C GLY A 155 -4.04 -2.97 14.22
N GLY A 156 -4.63 -3.13 13.04
CA GLY A 156 -4.13 -4.01 11.98
C GLY A 156 -4.97 -3.85 10.73
N ALA A 157 -4.88 -4.83 9.82
CA ALA A 157 -5.66 -4.84 8.58
C ALA A 157 -5.53 -3.56 7.74
N ILE A 158 -4.34 -2.98 7.72
CA ILE A 158 -4.03 -1.86 6.84
C ILE A 158 -3.70 -2.41 5.46
N MET A 159 -4.46 -1.99 4.46
CA MET A 159 -4.39 -2.53 3.10
C MET A 159 -3.94 -1.48 2.09
N VAL A 160 -3.33 -1.94 0.99
CA VAL A 160 -3.44 -1.29 -0.31
C VAL A 160 -4.56 -1.99 -1.06
N HIS A 161 -5.56 -1.27 -1.59
CA HIS A 161 -6.76 -1.84 -2.21
C HIS A 161 -7.41 -0.91 -3.23
N GLY A 162 -8.33 -1.43 -4.04
CA GLY A 162 -9.15 -0.66 -4.98
C GLY A 162 -10.28 0.14 -4.32
N ALA A 163 -11.24 0.57 -5.12
CA ALA A 163 -12.51 1.21 -4.71
C ALA A 163 -12.44 2.58 -4.01
N CYS A 164 -11.37 3.33 -4.13
CA CYS A 164 -11.23 4.74 -3.71
C CYS A 164 -11.85 5.12 -2.34
N ALA A 165 -11.87 4.19 -1.37
CA ALA A 165 -12.42 4.39 -0.04
C ALA A 165 -11.37 4.11 1.04
N SER A 166 -11.18 5.00 2.02
CA SER A 166 -10.20 4.80 3.07
C SER A 166 -10.76 5.06 4.47
N ALA A 167 -10.38 4.16 5.38
CA ALA A 167 -10.57 4.31 6.82
C ALA A 167 -9.28 3.97 7.60
N GLY A 168 -8.11 4.20 6.96
CA GLY A 168 -6.78 3.85 7.45
C GLY A 168 -5.95 3.08 6.42
N CYS A 169 -6.42 2.97 5.17
CA CYS A 169 -5.81 2.23 4.08
C CYS A 169 -5.31 3.16 2.95
N PHE A 170 -4.45 2.62 2.08
CA PHE A 170 -4.01 3.24 0.85
C PHE A 170 -4.96 2.79 -0.27
N SER A 171 -5.78 3.69 -0.79
CA SER A 171 -6.77 3.34 -1.80
C SER A 171 -6.34 3.79 -3.19
N MET A 172 -6.47 2.87 -4.12
CA MET A 172 -6.17 3.02 -5.54
C MET A 172 -7.47 2.87 -6.33
N THR A 173 -7.46 3.22 -7.61
CA THR A 173 -8.56 2.78 -8.49
C THR A 173 -8.48 1.26 -8.71
N ASP A 174 -9.58 0.67 -9.17
CA ASP A 174 -9.62 -0.77 -9.44
C ASP A 174 -8.62 -1.17 -10.53
N GLU A 175 -8.46 -0.35 -11.56
CA GLU A 175 -7.50 -0.57 -12.66
C GLU A 175 -6.07 -0.51 -12.16
N GLN A 176 -5.74 0.51 -11.35
CA GLN A 176 -4.41 0.63 -10.73
C GLN A 176 -4.13 -0.57 -9.82
N MET A 177 -5.11 -0.95 -9.00
CA MET A 177 -4.95 -2.08 -8.09
C MET A 177 -4.81 -3.40 -8.82
N SER A 178 -5.53 -3.61 -9.95
CA SER A 178 -5.37 -4.77 -10.82
C SER A 178 -3.93 -4.91 -11.31
N GLU A 179 -3.36 -3.82 -11.81
CA GLU A 179 -1.97 -3.79 -12.29
C GLU A 179 -0.96 -4.02 -11.15
N ILE A 180 -1.09 -3.29 -10.04
CA ILE A 180 -0.19 -3.42 -8.87
C ILE A 180 -0.23 -4.84 -8.30
N TYR A 181 -1.42 -5.42 -8.19
CA TYR A 181 -1.62 -6.79 -7.70
C TYR A 181 -0.97 -7.82 -8.62
N ALA A 182 -1.14 -7.66 -9.93
CA ALA A 182 -0.51 -8.54 -10.93
C ALA A 182 1.02 -8.46 -10.86
N ILE A 183 1.61 -7.25 -10.73
CA ILE A 183 3.06 -7.07 -10.58
C ILE A 183 3.56 -7.77 -9.30
N ALA A 184 2.85 -7.63 -8.18
CA ALA A 184 3.19 -8.28 -6.91
C ALA A 184 3.13 -9.81 -7.03
N ARG A 185 2.06 -10.35 -7.62
CA ARG A 185 1.91 -11.79 -7.88
C ARG A 185 3.05 -12.35 -8.71
N GLU A 186 3.43 -11.68 -9.81
CA GLU A 186 4.53 -12.11 -10.67
C GLU A 186 5.88 -12.06 -9.95
N SER A 187 6.12 -11.05 -9.10
CA SER A 187 7.33 -10.95 -8.30
C SER A 187 7.42 -12.08 -7.27
N PHE A 188 6.32 -12.46 -6.64
CA PHE A 188 6.25 -13.63 -5.76
C PHE A 188 6.47 -14.94 -6.52
N ALA A 189 5.86 -15.08 -7.70
CA ALA A 189 6.09 -16.24 -8.59
C ALA A 189 7.56 -16.35 -9.02
N GLY A 190 8.29 -15.23 -9.12
CA GLY A 190 9.72 -15.17 -9.37
C GLY A 190 10.60 -15.49 -8.17
N GLY A 191 10.01 -15.85 -7.01
CA GLY A 191 10.73 -16.30 -5.82
C GLY A 191 10.97 -15.21 -4.78
N GLN A 192 10.46 -13.99 -4.95
CA GLN A 192 10.51 -12.97 -3.90
C GLN A 192 9.71 -13.44 -2.68
N ARG A 193 10.36 -13.50 -1.50
CA ARG A 193 9.71 -13.99 -0.27
C ARG A 193 8.81 -12.95 0.38
N ALA A 194 9.20 -11.69 0.29
CA ALA A 194 8.46 -10.56 0.82
C ALA A 194 8.75 -9.31 -0.01
N ILE A 195 7.75 -8.44 -0.17
CA ILE A 195 7.88 -7.13 -0.79
C ILE A 195 8.02 -6.11 0.32
N GLN A 196 9.10 -5.33 0.31
CA GLN A 196 9.23 -4.22 1.24
C GLN A 196 8.35 -3.05 0.79
N MET A 197 7.58 -2.49 1.72
CA MET A 197 6.82 -1.26 1.53
C MET A 197 7.34 -0.18 2.47
N GLN A 198 7.82 0.91 1.89
CA GLN A 198 8.31 2.11 2.58
C GLN A 198 7.23 3.18 2.51
N THR A 199 6.67 3.55 3.66
CA THR A 199 5.61 4.55 3.74
C THR A 199 6.12 5.80 4.43
N MET A 200 6.08 6.93 3.72
CA MET A 200 6.68 8.19 4.12
C MET A 200 5.59 9.27 4.26
N PRO A 201 5.79 10.26 5.15
CA PRO A 201 4.86 11.40 5.26
C PRO A 201 4.82 12.21 3.97
N PHE A 202 5.96 12.37 3.35
CA PHE A 202 6.21 13.14 2.12
C PHE A 202 7.53 12.67 1.49
N ARG A 203 7.84 13.11 0.28
CA ARG A 203 9.18 12.93 -0.31
C ARG A 203 10.20 13.62 0.59
N MET A 204 11.20 12.87 1.09
CA MET A 204 12.17 13.34 2.11
C MET A 204 13.22 14.28 1.52
N THR A 205 12.78 15.31 0.76
CA THR A 205 13.63 16.35 0.20
C THR A 205 13.99 17.41 1.25
N ALA A 206 15.07 18.14 1.05
CA ALA A 206 15.48 19.23 1.95
C ALA A 206 14.39 20.31 2.09
N GLU A 207 13.62 20.61 1.04
CA GLU A 207 12.52 21.57 1.05
C GLU A 207 11.39 21.12 1.98
N ASN A 208 10.98 19.86 1.87
CA ASN A 208 9.93 19.29 2.75
C ASN A 208 10.43 19.22 4.20
N LEU A 209 11.67 18.81 4.41
CA LEU A 209 12.28 18.78 5.74
C LEU A 209 12.39 20.19 6.35
N ALA A 210 12.77 21.20 5.58
CA ALA A 210 12.82 22.59 6.02
C ALA A 210 11.43 23.11 6.42
N LYS A 211 10.41 22.84 5.61
CA LYS A 211 9.01 23.20 5.91
C LYS A 211 8.48 22.50 7.17
N HIS A 212 8.81 21.25 7.39
CA HIS A 212 8.29 20.47 8.51
C HIS A 212 9.25 20.39 9.71
N ARG A 213 10.36 21.16 9.74
CA ARG A 213 11.44 21.06 10.73
C ARG A 213 11.01 21.15 12.18
N LEU A 214 9.89 21.80 12.48
CA LEU A 214 9.33 21.95 13.83
C LEU A 214 8.05 21.11 14.06
N ASP A 215 7.73 20.17 13.15
CA ASP A 215 6.62 19.25 13.37
C ASP A 215 6.94 18.28 14.52
N PRO A 216 5.99 17.98 15.42
CA PRO A 216 6.18 17.04 16.52
C PRO A 216 6.66 15.65 16.09
N ASN A 217 6.39 15.23 14.84
CA ASN A 217 6.80 13.93 14.30
C ASN A 217 8.23 13.96 13.72
N MET A 218 8.92 15.10 13.68
CA MET A 218 10.21 15.24 12.99
C MET A 218 11.27 14.26 13.52
N LYS A 219 11.26 13.96 14.83
CA LYS A 219 12.18 12.96 15.39
C LYS A 219 11.99 11.59 14.75
N PHE A 220 10.75 11.13 14.63
CA PHE A 220 10.39 9.87 13.97
C PHE A 220 10.67 9.93 12.44
N TRP A 221 10.37 11.05 11.81
CA TRP A 221 10.63 11.21 10.38
C TRP A 221 12.13 11.21 10.04
N ARG A 222 12.99 11.75 10.91
CA ARG A 222 14.45 11.63 10.75
C ARG A 222 14.94 10.19 10.89
N GLU A 223 14.30 9.40 11.74
CA GLU A 223 14.61 7.99 11.91
C GLU A 223 14.26 7.18 10.66
N ILE A 224 13.04 7.33 10.14
CA ILE A 224 12.66 6.62 8.87
C ILE A 224 13.38 7.19 7.65
N LYS A 225 13.82 8.46 7.69
CA LYS A 225 14.65 9.06 6.64
C LYS A 225 15.99 8.34 6.49
N GLU A 226 16.56 7.82 7.55
CA GLU A 226 17.81 7.04 7.46
C GLU A 226 17.64 5.86 6.49
N GLY A 227 16.59 5.05 6.64
CA GLY A 227 16.30 3.97 5.69
C GLY A 227 15.93 4.45 4.29
N TYR A 228 15.25 5.60 4.19
CA TYR A 228 15.00 6.26 2.92
C TYR A 228 16.32 6.61 2.22
N ASP A 229 17.30 7.20 2.94
CA ASP A 229 18.59 7.60 2.40
C ASP A 229 19.44 6.39 1.98
N HIS A 230 19.40 5.29 2.74
CA HIS A 230 20.02 4.03 2.34
C HIS A 230 19.53 3.57 0.97
N PHE A 231 18.22 3.64 0.71
CA PHE A 231 17.68 3.32 -0.61
C PHE A 231 18.11 4.35 -1.68
N GLU A 232 18.08 5.64 -1.35
CA GLU A 232 18.41 6.68 -2.33
C GLU A 232 19.86 6.61 -2.83
N VAL A 233 20.81 6.29 -1.96
CA VAL A 233 22.22 6.23 -2.35
C VAL A 233 22.60 4.91 -3.02
N SER A 234 21.98 3.80 -2.61
CA SER A 234 22.34 2.47 -3.11
C SER A 234 21.43 1.94 -4.21
N LYS A 235 20.19 2.45 -4.28
CA LYS A 235 19.07 1.87 -5.04
C LYS A 235 18.85 0.38 -4.74
N ARG A 236 19.23 -0.07 -3.55
CA ARG A 236 19.01 -1.43 -3.04
C ARG A 236 18.02 -1.39 -1.88
N GLU A 237 17.26 -2.45 -1.71
CA GLU A 237 16.35 -2.60 -0.58
C GLU A 237 17.16 -2.58 0.73
N PRO A 238 16.91 -1.61 1.64
CA PRO A 238 17.59 -1.60 2.92
C PRO A 238 17.13 -2.76 3.79
N GLN A 239 18.07 -3.47 4.39
CA GLN A 239 17.74 -4.42 5.45
C GLN A 239 17.24 -3.66 6.68
N VAL A 240 16.09 -4.07 7.20
CA VAL A 240 15.45 -3.42 8.35
C VAL A 240 15.54 -4.33 9.57
N ALA A 241 16.13 -3.83 10.62
CA ALA A 241 16.18 -4.45 11.93
C ALA A 241 15.77 -3.44 13.02
N PHE A 242 15.71 -3.90 14.27
CA PHE A 242 15.27 -3.07 15.39
C PHE A 242 16.09 -3.38 16.63
N CYS A 243 16.56 -2.37 17.35
CA CYS A 243 17.06 -2.47 18.70
C CYS A 243 16.93 -1.10 19.42
N GLY A 244 16.92 -1.06 20.72
CA GLY A 244 16.77 0.20 21.48
C GLY A 244 15.46 0.93 21.16
N ARG A 245 14.40 0.23 20.75
CA ARG A 245 13.12 0.77 20.29
C ARG A 245 13.25 1.75 19.13
N ARG A 246 14.16 1.47 18.20
CA ARG A 246 14.35 2.27 16.97
C ARG A 246 14.65 1.38 15.79
N TYR A 247 14.52 1.94 14.61
CA TYR A 247 14.97 1.31 13.37
C TYR A 247 16.50 1.22 13.33
N VAL A 248 16.99 0.16 12.70
CA VAL A 248 18.40 -0.05 12.33
C VAL A 248 18.41 -0.51 10.88
N PHE A 249 19.23 0.13 10.04
CA PHE A 249 19.27 -0.14 8.62
C PHE A 249 20.63 -0.67 8.18
N ASN A 250 20.64 -1.75 7.38
CA ASN A 250 21.84 -2.35 6.81
C ASN A 250 22.96 -2.61 7.84
N ALA A 251 22.58 -2.97 9.07
CA ALA A 251 23.50 -3.27 10.16
C ALA A 251 23.10 -4.57 10.86
N SER A 252 24.09 -5.27 11.39
CA SER A 252 23.95 -6.47 12.21
C SER A 252 24.72 -6.30 13.52
N ALA A 253 24.44 -7.13 14.52
CA ALA A 253 25.27 -7.17 15.71
C ALA A 253 26.68 -7.70 15.35
N ALA A 254 27.72 -7.08 15.90
CA ALA A 254 29.11 -7.47 15.61
C ALA A 254 29.45 -8.89 16.07
N ASP A 255 28.75 -9.40 17.08
CA ASP A 255 28.85 -10.78 17.59
C ASP A 255 27.92 -11.77 16.86
N GLY A 256 27.19 -11.33 15.82
CA GLY A 256 26.22 -12.14 15.09
C GLY A 256 24.90 -12.40 15.84
N ALA A 257 24.70 -11.82 17.02
CA ALA A 257 23.45 -11.98 17.76
C ALA A 257 22.25 -11.35 17.01
N LYS A 258 21.08 -11.88 17.30
CA LYS A 258 19.84 -11.29 16.77
C LYS A 258 19.55 -9.98 17.49
N LEU A 259 19.26 -8.92 16.71
CA LEU A 259 18.81 -7.66 17.26
C LEU A 259 17.39 -7.78 17.82
N GLU A 260 17.20 -7.37 19.06
CA GLU A 260 15.91 -7.41 19.75
C GLU A 260 15.36 -5.99 19.94
N VAL A 261 14.13 -5.76 19.50
CA VAL A 261 13.52 -4.41 19.44
C VAL A 261 13.50 -3.70 20.80
N GLY A 262 13.29 -4.44 21.90
CA GLY A 262 13.22 -3.92 23.27
C GLY A 262 14.55 -3.79 23.99
N ALA A 263 15.60 -4.48 23.51
CA ALA A 263 16.92 -4.47 24.11
C ALA A 263 17.77 -3.30 23.61
N ALA A 264 18.73 -2.86 24.40
CA ALA A 264 19.75 -1.91 23.94
C ALA A 264 20.49 -2.46 22.72
N CYS A 265 20.88 -1.57 21.80
CA CYS A 265 21.66 -2.00 20.65
C CYS A 265 23.06 -2.44 21.08
N PRO A 266 23.50 -3.65 20.70
CA PRO A 266 24.90 -4.03 20.84
C PRO A 266 25.78 -3.21 19.89
N PRO A 267 27.12 -3.36 19.93
CA PRO A 267 27.97 -2.85 18.87
C PRO A 267 27.50 -3.36 17.51
N LEU A 268 27.26 -2.43 16.58
CA LEU A 268 26.74 -2.74 15.25
C LEU A 268 27.87 -2.79 14.25
N GLN A 269 27.79 -3.76 13.36
CA GLN A 269 28.63 -3.87 12.17
C GLN A 269 27.83 -3.38 10.95
N GLU A 270 28.41 -2.46 10.22
CA GLU A 270 27.83 -1.81 9.04
C GLU A 270 28.83 -1.88 7.88
N ASN A 271 28.35 -1.69 6.65
CA ASN A 271 29.25 -1.47 5.53
C ASN A 271 29.73 -0.01 5.55
N ASP A 272 31.04 0.23 5.73
CA ASP A 272 31.60 1.58 5.92
C ASP A 272 31.41 2.48 4.70
N GLU A 273 31.49 1.94 3.47
CA GLU A 273 31.25 2.71 2.25
C GLU A 273 29.81 3.21 2.19
N LEU A 274 28.85 2.32 2.38
CA LEU A 274 27.42 2.68 2.38
C LEU A 274 27.10 3.66 3.52
N LYS A 275 27.65 3.45 4.70
CA LYS A 275 27.52 4.36 5.85
C LYS A 275 28.05 5.76 5.52
N SER A 276 29.20 5.84 4.86
CA SER A 276 29.79 7.11 4.43
C SER A 276 28.90 7.84 3.41
N LEU A 277 28.35 7.13 2.40
CA LEU A 277 27.44 7.71 1.43
C LEU A 277 26.15 8.24 2.07
N VAL A 278 25.56 7.48 3.00
CA VAL A 278 24.36 7.90 3.74
C VAL A 278 24.66 9.12 4.60
N ALA A 279 25.80 9.12 5.31
CA ALA A 279 26.22 10.25 6.13
C ALA A 279 26.46 11.52 5.28
N GLN A 280 27.08 11.39 4.10
CA GLN A 280 27.28 12.50 3.15
C GLN A 280 25.94 13.04 2.66
N LYS A 281 25.01 12.15 2.24
CA LYS A 281 23.67 12.58 1.82
C LYS A 281 22.96 13.34 2.94
N ARG A 282 22.99 12.80 4.16
CA ARG A 282 22.40 13.44 5.34
C ARG A 282 22.99 14.83 5.59
N ALA A 283 24.32 14.96 5.57
CA ALA A 283 24.99 16.25 5.77
C ALA A 283 24.60 17.26 4.67
N THR A 284 24.51 16.82 3.42
CA THR A 284 24.06 17.67 2.28
C THR A 284 22.62 18.15 2.48
N ASP A 285 21.70 17.23 2.85
CA ASP A 285 20.31 17.59 3.10
C ASP A 285 20.18 18.54 4.30
N ASP A 286 20.86 18.26 5.42
CA ASP A 286 20.83 19.10 6.64
C ASP A 286 21.41 20.51 6.37
N SER A 287 22.48 20.62 5.57
CA SER A 287 23.03 21.93 5.12
C SER A 287 21.99 22.70 4.29
N LYS A 288 21.32 22.02 3.34
CA LYS A 288 20.28 22.66 2.52
C LYS A 288 19.05 23.05 3.34
N VAL A 289 18.67 22.25 4.33
CA VAL A 289 17.59 22.60 5.29
C VAL A 289 17.95 23.86 6.07
N ALA A 290 19.20 23.98 6.54
CA ALA A 290 19.67 25.17 7.27
C ALA A 290 19.66 26.42 6.36
N GLU A 291 20.13 26.29 5.12
CA GLU A 291 20.09 27.37 4.11
C GLU A 291 18.66 27.85 3.85
N LEU A 292 17.73 26.91 3.61
CA LEU A 292 16.31 27.21 3.38
C LEU A 292 15.66 27.88 4.62
N ALA A 293 16.00 27.42 5.82
CA ALA A 293 15.52 28.06 7.03
C ALA A 293 16.06 29.49 7.17
N ALA A 294 17.35 29.72 6.89
CA ALA A 294 17.98 31.04 6.92
C ALA A 294 17.42 31.98 5.83
N SER A 295 17.04 31.45 4.67
CA SER A 295 16.40 32.22 3.59
C SER A 295 14.93 32.56 3.87
N GLY A 296 14.39 32.17 5.04
CA GLY A 296 13.06 32.55 5.50
C GLY A 296 11.94 31.56 5.21
N VAL A 297 12.26 30.33 4.79
CA VAL A 297 11.24 29.27 4.68
C VAL A 297 10.57 29.07 6.04
N LYS A 298 9.28 29.36 6.11
CA LYS A 298 8.52 29.22 7.36
C LYS A 298 8.28 27.75 7.70
N PRO A 299 8.44 27.36 8.98
CA PRO A 299 8.04 26.04 9.43
C PRO A 299 6.51 25.94 9.43
N ILE A 300 5.99 24.82 8.97
CA ILE A 300 4.54 24.57 8.89
C ILE A 300 4.19 23.22 9.48
N LYS A 301 2.95 23.10 9.92
CA LYS A 301 2.24 21.84 10.16
C LYS A 301 1.09 21.75 9.18
N ILE A 302 0.94 20.61 8.50
CA ILE A 302 -0.21 20.36 7.66
C ILE A 302 -1.26 19.61 8.48
N GLN A 303 -2.48 20.11 8.46
CA GLN A 303 -3.63 19.48 9.10
C GLN A 303 -4.65 19.09 8.03
N TYR A 304 -5.01 17.82 7.99
CA TYR A 304 -6.05 17.28 7.12
C TYR A 304 -7.34 17.13 7.92
N ALA A 305 -8.50 17.29 7.28
CA ALA A 305 -9.77 16.94 7.91
C ALA A 305 -9.92 15.42 8.05
N ASP A 306 -9.48 14.65 7.05
CA ASP A 306 -9.33 13.18 7.08
C ASP A 306 -8.48 12.71 5.90
N GLY A 307 -7.14 12.91 5.94
CA GLY A 307 -6.25 12.54 4.86
C GLY A 307 -6.47 13.30 3.57
N GLY A 308 -6.11 12.69 2.45
CA GLY A 308 -6.13 13.36 1.16
C GLY A 308 -6.31 12.41 -0.03
N GLN A 309 -6.14 12.98 -1.20
CA GLN A 309 -6.13 12.32 -2.50
C GLN A 309 -5.12 13.03 -3.41
N HIS A 310 -4.69 12.36 -4.46
CA HIS A 310 -3.88 13.01 -5.48
C HIS A 310 -4.73 14.02 -6.28
N PRO A 311 -4.18 15.16 -6.69
CA PRO A 311 -4.92 16.21 -7.40
C PRO A 311 -5.64 15.73 -8.67
N SER A 312 -5.14 14.69 -9.34
CA SER A 312 -5.79 14.08 -10.51
C SER A 312 -7.19 13.50 -10.21
N PHE A 313 -7.55 13.32 -8.94
CA PHE A 313 -8.85 12.79 -8.52
C PHE A 313 -9.80 13.87 -7.97
N ASN A 314 -9.47 15.16 -8.03
CA ASN A 314 -10.31 16.24 -7.51
C ASN A 314 -11.72 16.30 -8.15
N HIS A 315 -11.92 15.64 -9.30
CA HIS A 315 -13.20 15.55 -10.00
C HIS A 315 -13.97 14.25 -9.70
N VAL A 316 -13.37 13.31 -8.95
CA VAL A 316 -14.01 12.02 -8.64
C VAL A 316 -14.94 12.19 -7.45
N THR A 317 -16.22 11.93 -7.65
CA THR A 317 -17.26 12.07 -6.61
C THR A 317 -17.45 10.80 -5.78
N MET A 318 -17.08 9.63 -6.32
CA MET A 318 -17.24 8.35 -5.64
C MET A 318 -16.02 8.03 -4.76
N VAL A 319 -15.75 8.89 -3.79
CA VAL A 319 -14.70 8.70 -2.78
C VAL A 319 -15.30 8.71 -1.38
N SER A 320 -14.67 8.04 -0.43
CA SER A 320 -15.15 8.09 0.96
C SER A 320 -14.89 9.45 1.57
N ARG A 321 -15.91 10.00 2.26
CA ARG A 321 -15.86 11.29 2.97
C ARG A 321 -15.43 12.46 2.08
N PRO A 322 -16.15 12.73 1.00
CA PRO A 322 -15.85 13.86 0.11
C PRO A 322 -15.86 15.20 0.87
N GLU A 323 -16.70 15.36 1.87
CA GLU A 323 -16.78 16.56 2.73
C GLU A 323 -15.47 16.85 3.49
N ALA A 324 -14.64 15.84 3.74
CA ALA A 324 -13.33 16.04 4.35
C ALA A 324 -12.29 16.48 3.31
N LEU A 325 -12.41 15.98 2.07
CA LEU A 325 -11.54 16.38 0.95
C LEU A 325 -11.83 17.81 0.50
N ASP A 326 -13.10 18.22 0.50
CA ASP A 326 -13.50 19.59 0.13
C ASP A 326 -12.88 20.65 1.04
N LYS A 327 -12.63 20.32 2.33
CA LYS A 327 -11.93 21.21 3.26
C LYS A 327 -10.44 21.37 2.90
N GLY A 328 -9.88 20.40 2.16
CA GLY A 328 -8.47 20.34 1.82
C GLY A 328 -7.54 20.29 3.03
N PRO A 329 -6.21 20.19 2.79
CA PRO A 329 -5.22 20.36 3.83
C PRO A 329 -5.09 21.83 4.22
N VAL A 330 -4.94 22.11 5.52
CA VAL A 330 -4.67 23.46 6.06
C VAL A 330 -3.22 23.52 6.50
N GLU A 331 -2.46 24.47 5.94
CA GLU A 331 -1.10 24.76 6.37
C GLU A 331 -1.13 25.76 7.55
N ILE A 332 -0.59 25.33 8.69
CA ILE A 332 -0.48 26.12 9.90
C ILE A 332 0.98 26.53 10.06
N VAL A 333 1.27 27.82 9.95
CA VAL A 333 2.62 28.33 10.20
C VAL A 333 2.95 28.20 11.68
N LEU A 334 4.15 27.72 11.97
CA LEU A 334 4.63 27.55 13.33
C LEU A 334 5.60 28.68 13.72
N ASP A 335 5.61 29.06 15.01
CA ASP A 335 6.63 29.93 15.59
C ASP A 335 7.92 29.14 15.85
N ASP A 336 8.97 29.82 16.30
CA ASP A 336 10.28 29.20 16.57
C ASP A 336 10.25 28.14 17.69
N LYS A 337 9.16 28.07 18.44
CA LYS A 337 8.90 27.06 19.48
C LYS A 337 8.02 25.92 18.97
N GLY A 338 7.67 25.90 17.66
CA GLY A 338 6.82 24.89 17.05
C GLY A 338 5.33 25.00 17.41
N ARG A 339 4.89 26.15 17.93
CA ARG A 339 3.47 26.42 18.23
C ARG A 339 2.86 27.17 17.05
N PRO A 340 1.54 27.02 16.82
CA PRO A 340 0.86 27.85 15.82
C PRO A 340 1.16 29.32 16.03
N ALA A 341 1.74 29.99 15.05
CA ALA A 341 1.91 31.42 15.08
C ALA A 341 0.51 32.05 15.03
N THR A 342 0.25 33.00 15.92
CA THR A 342 -1.06 33.61 16.11
C THR A 342 -1.68 34.04 14.78
N ALA A 343 -2.74 33.36 14.40
CA ALA A 343 -3.74 33.67 13.38
C ALA A 343 -3.27 34.30 12.06
N VAL A 344 -2.65 33.52 11.19
CA VAL A 344 -2.99 33.59 9.76
C VAL A 344 -3.13 32.13 9.30
N ALA A 345 -4.36 31.61 9.35
CA ALA A 345 -4.73 30.47 8.54
C ALA A 345 -4.57 30.91 7.09
N VAL A 346 -3.45 30.61 6.47
CA VAL A 346 -3.31 30.70 5.02
C VAL A 346 -4.24 29.60 4.51
N ALA A 347 -5.45 29.99 4.12
CA ALA A 347 -6.33 29.13 3.36
C ALA A 347 -5.50 28.58 2.20
N ALA A 348 -5.43 27.25 2.09
CA ALA A 348 -4.81 26.61 0.93
C ALA A 348 -5.35 27.32 -0.31
N ALA A 349 -4.48 27.90 -1.10
CA ALA A 349 -4.87 28.50 -2.35
C ALA A 349 -5.63 27.42 -3.11
N LYS A 350 -6.96 27.57 -3.21
CA LYS A 350 -7.76 26.84 -4.19
C LYS A 350 -7.01 27.04 -5.49
N ALA A 351 -6.45 25.97 -6.02
CA ALA A 351 -5.90 25.99 -7.36
C ALA A 351 -6.96 26.65 -8.22
N SER A 352 -6.64 27.85 -8.68
CA SER A 352 -7.52 28.67 -9.50
C SER A 352 -8.00 27.79 -10.64
N ARG A 353 -9.30 27.47 -10.64
CA ARG A 353 -10.00 27.00 -11.83
C ARG A 353 -9.64 27.99 -12.92
N PRO A 354 -9.13 27.56 -14.07
CA PRO A 354 -9.07 28.43 -15.22
C PRO A 354 -10.49 28.89 -15.49
N ALA A 355 -10.74 30.19 -15.36
CA ALA A 355 -12.00 30.79 -15.78
C ALA A 355 -12.20 30.40 -17.24
N SER A 356 -13.25 29.63 -17.50
CA SER A 356 -13.70 29.38 -18.86
C SER A 356 -13.89 30.71 -19.55
N LEU A 357 -13.22 30.92 -20.67
CA LEU A 357 -13.44 32.01 -21.59
C LEU A 357 -14.92 32.07 -21.91
N ALA A 358 -15.63 33.01 -21.27
CA ALA A 358 -16.94 33.42 -21.72
C ALA A 358 -16.76 34.16 -23.04
N ALA A 359 -17.32 33.61 -24.09
CA ALA A 359 -17.38 34.18 -25.40
C ALA A 359 -18.04 35.58 -25.35
N SER A 360 -17.31 36.57 -25.82
CA SER A 360 -17.82 37.91 -26.14
C SER A 360 -18.79 37.82 -27.29
N GLY A 361 -19.87 38.58 -27.19
CA GLY A 361 -20.56 39.09 -28.35
C GLY A 361 -22.06 38.85 -28.37
N LEU A 362 -22.82 39.83 -28.06
CA LEU A 362 -23.73 40.56 -28.97
C LEU A 362 -24.72 41.37 -28.16
N THR A 363 -24.69 42.67 -28.39
CA THR A 363 -25.62 43.69 -27.96
C THR A 363 -27.00 43.50 -28.62
N ALA A 364 -28.07 43.59 -27.83
CA ALA A 364 -29.37 44.02 -28.31
C ALA A 364 -30.11 44.77 -27.19
N SER A 365 -30.50 45.95 -27.51
CA SER A 365 -31.18 46.95 -26.70
C SER A 365 -32.66 46.59 -26.37
N GLY A 366 -33.10 47.04 -25.20
CA GLY A 366 -34.43 47.59 -24.99
C GLY A 366 -35.53 46.63 -24.56
N LEU A 367 -36.03 46.81 -23.36
CA LEU A 367 -37.39 47.20 -23.04
C LEU A 367 -37.72 47.01 -21.54
N THR A 368 -38.22 48.05 -21.01
CA THR A 368 -38.88 48.39 -19.72
C THR A 368 -39.49 47.29 -18.87
N ALA A 369 -39.37 47.53 -17.55
CA ALA A 369 -39.99 46.85 -16.43
C ALA A 369 -41.55 46.98 -16.42
N PRO A 370 -42.26 46.18 -15.60
CA PRO A 370 -42.83 46.76 -14.35
C PRO A 370 -42.76 45.87 -13.08
N VAL A 371 -42.70 46.58 -12.02
CA VAL A 371 -42.96 46.51 -10.57
C VAL A 371 -43.97 45.44 -10.09
N ALA A 372 -43.51 44.69 -9.07
CA ALA A 372 -44.06 44.13 -7.80
C ALA A 372 -45.52 43.60 -7.74
N PRO A 373 -45.89 42.78 -6.74
CA PRO A 373 -45.69 43.00 -5.30
C PRO A 373 -45.42 41.74 -4.46
N ASN A 374 -44.98 41.94 -3.20
CA ASN A 374 -44.88 40.98 -2.12
C ASN A 374 -46.23 40.35 -1.70
N PRO A 375 -46.25 39.12 -1.21
CA PRO A 375 -47.24 38.74 -0.19
C PRO A 375 -46.60 38.30 1.13
N VAL A 376 -47.03 38.98 2.13
CA VAL A 376 -47.49 38.69 3.49
C VAL A 376 -47.27 37.27 4.03
N ALA A 377 -46.60 37.23 5.20
CA ALA A 377 -46.48 36.11 6.09
C ALA A 377 -47.84 35.73 6.72
N VAL A 378 -48.15 34.42 6.73
CA VAL A 378 -49.20 33.87 7.59
C VAL A 378 -48.58 32.74 8.41
N ALA A 379 -48.64 32.95 9.75
CA ALA A 379 -48.31 31.96 10.74
C ALA A 379 -49.43 30.91 10.82
N ALA A 380 -49.07 29.63 10.82
CA ALA A 380 -49.96 28.54 11.19
C ALA A 380 -49.34 27.70 12.29
N ASN A 381 -49.98 27.75 13.48
CA ASN A 381 -49.76 26.84 14.61
C ASN A 381 -50.16 25.41 14.23
N ALA A 382 -49.35 24.45 14.59
CA ALA A 382 -49.74 23.03 14.68
C ALA A 382 -49.30 22.46 16.02
N PRO A 383 -50.13 21.62 16.67
CA PRO A 383 -49.94 21.18 18.05
C PRO A 383 -48.98 20.01 18.18
N GLN A 384 -48.22 19.99 19.27
CA GLN A 384 -47.37 18.88 19.71
C GLN A 384 -48.19 17.73 20.29
N PRO A 385 -47.85 16.46 20.01
CA PRO A 385 -48.33 15.34 20.82
C PRO A 385 -47.37 15.04 21.97
N SER A 386 -47.89 15.03 23.16
CA SER A 386 -47.29 14.55 24.39
C SER A 386 -47.18 13.00 24.33
N THR A 387 -45.99 12.44 24.50
CA THR A 387 -45.82 11.01 24.75
C THR A 387 -45.14 10.77 26.09
N THR A 388 -45.83 10.04 26.89
CA THR A 388 -45.51 9.51 28.23
C THR A 388 -44.32 8.56 28.15
N THR A 389 -43.31 8.79 28.98
CA THR A 389 -42.13 7.97 29.14
C THR A 389 -42.45 6.73 29.99
N ALA A 390 -42.30 5.54 29.41
CA ALA A 390 -42.23 4.29 30.17
C ALA A 390 -40.75 3.93 30.33
N TYR A 391 -40.30 3.78 31.57
CA TYR A 391 -38.96 3.39 31.98
C TYR A 391 -38.78 1.89 31.79
N ALA A 392 -37.83 1.48 30.93
CA ALA A 392 -37.35 0.09 30.82
C ALA A 392 -35.91 0.00 31.38
N PRO A 393 -35.56 -1.12 32.05
CA PRO A 393 -34.24 -1.25 32.70
C PRO A 393 -33.10 -1.29 31.68
N ALA A 394 -31.97 -0.65 32.01
CA ALA A 394 -30.76 -0.59 31.22
C ALA A 394 -30.14 -1.96 31.04
N GLU A 395 -30.09 -2.46 29.82
CA GLU A 395 -29.21 -3.58 29.43
C GLU A 395 -27.75 -3.12 29.45
N LYS A 396 -26.88 -4.00 30.00
CA LYS A 396 -25.42 -3.79 30.00
C LYS A 396 -24.91 -3.70 28.57
N PRO A 397 -24.00 -2.77 28.24
CA PRO A 397 -23.45 -2.68 26.88
C PRO A 397 -22.65 -3.95 26.57
N VAL A 398 -23.10 -4.69 25.58
CA VAL A 398 -22.32 -5.73 24.91
C VAL A 398 -21.13 -5.04 24.24
N ALA A 399 -19.91 -5.46 24.55
CA ALA A 399 -18.72 -4.94 23.94
C ALA A 399 -18.83 -5.10 22.41
N ALA A 400 -18.87 -3.98 21.69
CA ALA A 400 -18.93 -3.99 20.24
C ALA A 400 -17.70 -4.69 19.68
N GLU A 401 -17.91 -5.73 18.86
CA GLU A 401 -16.83 -6.37 18.15
C GLU A 401 -16.01 -5.36 17.32
N PRO A 402 -14.68 -5.48 17.28
CA PRO A 402 -13.84 -4.58 16.49
C PRO A 402 -14.30 -4.54 15.04
N PHE A 403 -14.46 -3.34 14.47
CA PHE A 403 -15.03 -3.11 13.15
C PHE A 403 -14.31 -3.86 12.02
N TYR A 404 -13.01 -4.15 12.18
CA TYR A 404 -12.22 -4.88 11.20
C TYR A 404 -12.66 -6.33 11.01
N LYS A 405 -13.20 -7.00 12.06
CA LYS A 405 -13.74 -8.35 11.93
C LYS A 405 -14.98 -8.39 11.03
N ARG A 406 -15.83 -7.37 11.14
CA ARG A 406 -16.98 -7.16 10.25
C ARG A 406 -16.54 -6.76 8.84
N TRP A 407 -15.41 -6.07 8.73
CA TRP A 407 -14.85 -5.59 7.47
C TRP A 407 -14.12 -6.69 6.69
N LEU A 408 -13.48 -7.66 7.40
CA LEU A 408 -12.76 -8.79 6.78
C LEU A 408 -13.65 -10.00 6.46
N GLY A 409 -14.95 -9.95 6.72
CA GLY A 409 -15.85 -11.08 6.46
C GLY A 409 -15.56 -12.33 7.31
N MET A 410 -14.78 -12.22 8.39
CA MET A 410 -14.51 -13.31 9.33
C MET A 410 -15.60 -13.41 10.41
N GLY A 411 -16.85 -13.48 9.97
CA GLY A 411 -17.96 -13.85 10.80
C GLY A 411 -18.15 -15.38 10.74
N PHE A 412 -17.54 -16.13 11.63
CA PHE A 412 -17.94 -17.54 11.84
C PHE A 412 -19.31 -17.53 12.51
N GLY A 413 -20.31 -17.91 11.71
CA GLY A 413 -21.67 -18.10 12.18
C GLY A 413 -21.80 -19.33 13.07
N GLY A 414 -22.68 -19.20 14.06
CA GLY A 414 -23.47 -20.28 14.61
C GLY A 414 -22.77 -21.27 15.53
N ALA A 415 -22.91 -21.05 16.82
CA ALA A 415 -22.72 -22.10 17.82
C ALA A 415 -23.70 -23.26 17.58
N VAL A 416 -23.18 -24.38 17.10
CA VAL A 416 -23.85 -25.70 17.25
C VAL A 416 -23.18 -26.37 18.44
N ALA A 417 -23.95 -26.64 19.48
CA ALA A 417 -23.52 -27.43 20.62
C ALA A 417 -23.18 -28.85 20.13
N THR A 418 -21.91 -29.21 20.19
CA THR A 418 -21.47 -30.57 19.90
C THR A 418 -21.04 -31.25 21.20
N THR A 419 -21.72 -32.30 21.54
CA THR A 419 -21.39 -33.26 22.55
C THR A 419 -19.99 -33.83 22.35
N ALA A 420 -19.23 -33.89 23.44
CA ALA A 420 -17.89 -34.45 23.48
C ALA A 420 -17.87 -35.92 23.08
N GLN A 421 -17.08 -36.28 22.07
CA GLN A 421 -16.61 -37.64 21.83
C GLN A 421 -15.13 -37.76 22.17
N PRO A 422 -14.68 -38.93 22.72
CA PRO A 422 -13.33 -39.10 23.21
C PRO A 422 -12.29 -39.16 22.07
N ALA A 423 -11.13 -38.62 22.34
CA ALA A 423 -9.98 -38.54 21.44
C ALA A 423 -9.48 -39.94 21.03
N VAL A 424 -9.46 -40.20 19.73
CA VAL A 424 -8.75 -41.34 19.15
C VAL A 424 -7.34 -40.83 18.81
N THR A 425 -6.35 -41.34 19.52
CA THR A 425 -4.93 -41.14 19.28
C THR A 425 -4.52 -41.78 17.94
N ALA A 426 -4.08 -40.96 16.98
CA ALA A 426 -3.44 -41.44 15.74
C ALA A 426 -2.00 -41.90 16.02
N PRO A 427 -1.53 -43.01 15.42
CA PRO A 427 -0.17 -43.50 15.64
C PRO A 427 0.84 -42.62 14.95
N LEU A 428 1.95 -42.33 15.65
CA LEU A 428 3.12 -41.60 15.16
C LEU A 428 3.79 -42.37 14.02
N PRO A 429 4.30 -41.71 12.98
CA PRO A 429 5.08 -42.37 11.93
C PRO A 429 6.43 -42.86 12.48
N PRO A 430 6.99 -43.97 11.94
CA PRO A 430 8.21 -44.56 12.46
C PRO A 430 9.41 -43.64 12.28
N ARG A 431 10.21 -43.54 13.33
CA ARG A 431 11.50 -42.83 13.39
C ARG A 431 12.48 -43.46 12.39
N ARG A 432 12.94 -42.70 11.42
CA ARG A 432 14.06 -43.10 10.54
C ARG A 432 15.34 -43.20 11.38
N GLU A 433 15.91 -44.35 11.43
CA GLU A 433 17.27 -44.57 11.96
C GLU A 433 18.29 -43.85 11.07
N SER A 434 19.15 -43.06 11.68
CA SER A 434 20.25 -42.37 11.06
C SER A 434 21.34 -43.40 10.70
N ALA A 435 21.56 -43.60 9.42
CA ALA A 435 22.69 -44.35 8.92
C ALA A 435 24.00 -43.56 9.16
N THR A 436 24.92 -44.19 9.86
CA THR A 436 26.30 -43.73 10.09
C THR A 436 27.06 -43.71 8.77
N PRO A 437 27.72 -42.62 8.36
CA PRO A 437 28.63 -42.68 7.19
C PRO A 437 29.95 -43.32 7.62
N ALA A 438 30.38 -44.30 6.84
CA ALA A 438 31.69 -44.94 6.92
C ALA A 438 32.82 -43.93 6.77
N GLY A 439 33.85 -44.10 7.61
CA GLY A 439 35.04 -43.27 7.63
C GLY A 439 35.78 -43.23 6.30
N ARG A 440 36.19 -42.05 5.90
CA ARG A 440 37.29 -41.82 4.96
C ARG A 440 38.40 -41.13 5.72
N ASP A 441 39.55 -41.83 5.78
CA ASP A 441 40.79 -41.32 6.32
C ASP A 441 41.20 -40.00 5.66
N LEU A 442 41.21 -38.93 6.39
CA LEU A 442 41.82 -37.66 6.01
C LEU A 442 43.28 -37.69 6.50
N LYS A 443 44.22 -37.83 5.58
CA LYS A 443 45.65 -37.59 5.80
C LYS A 443 45.83 -36.12 6.18
N VAL A 444 46.37 -35.91 7.38
CA VAL A 444 46.89 -34.64 7.85
C VAL A 444 48.10 -34.27 7.00
N VAL A 445 48.05 -33.14 6.29
CA VAL A 445 49.19 -32.56 5.57
C VAL A 445 49.80 -31.47 6.42
N ASP A 446 51.10 -31.64 6.70
CA ASP A 446 51.98 -30.75 7.47
C ASP A 446 52.17 -29.40 6.72
N PRO A 447 52.04 -28.23 7.37
CA PRO A 447 52.15 -26.92 6.72
C PRO A 447 53.59 -26.37 6.64
N ARG A 448 54.56 -27.22 6.27
CA ARG A 448 55.95 -26.79 6.02
C ARG A 448 56.53 -27.39 4.75
N GLN A 449 56.06 -26.94 3.56
CA GLN A 449 56.85 -26.99 2.35
C GLN A 449 56.68 -25.73 1.50
N LYS A 450 57.83 -25.09 1.29
CA LYS A 450 58.07 -23.90 0.48
C LYS A 450 58.02 -24.22 -1.02
N THR A 451 57.48 -23.28 -1.76
CA THR A 451 57.90 -22.81 -3.10
C THR A 451 58.23 -23.81 -4.20
N SER A 452 57.47 -23.79 -5.30
CA SER A 452 57.98 -23.36 -6.62
C SER A 452 56.92 -23.62 -7.72
N GLU A 453 56.98 -22.70 -8.72
CA GLU A 453 56.47 -22.83 -10.08
C GLU A 453 55.02 -22.42 -10.38
N LEU A 454 54.93 -21.14 -10.74
CA LEU A 454 53.94 -20.58 -11.66
C LEU A 454 54.29 -20.95 -13.12
N PRO A 455 53.32 -21.34 -13.94
CA PRO A 455 53.48 -21.22 -15.40
C PRO A 455 52.97 -19.82 -15.85
N ALA A 456 53.84 -19.16 -16.57
CA ALA A 456 53.56 -17.96 -17.34
C ALA A 456 52.66 -18.27 -18.54
N LEU A 457 51.88 -17.28 -18.89
CA LEU A 457 51.30 -16.88 -20.20
C LEU A 457 49.88 -16.35 -19.97
N ILE A 458 49.70 -15.03 -20.05
CA ILE A 458 49.35 -14.34 -21.29
C ILE A 458 49.78 -12.84 -21.16
N ARG A 459 50.67 -12.42 -22.05
CA ARG A 459 50.97 -11.02 -22.34
C ARG A 459 49.89 -10.46 -23.25
N GLY A 460 49.49 -9.20 -23.01
CA GLY A 460 48.89 -8.35 -24.05
C GLY A 460 47.58 -7.69 -23.70
N ALA A 461 47.61 -6.59 -22.95
CA ALA A 461 46.70 -5.46 -23.16
C ALA A 461 47.34 -4.22 -22.54
N GLN A 462 47.71 -3.28 -23.37
CA GLN A 462 48.17 -1.95 -22.93
C GLN A 462 46.96 -1.10 -22.50
N PRO A 463 47.10 -0.22 -21.47
CA PRO A 463 46.04 0.74 -21.11
C PRO A 463 46.05 1.89 -22.11
N VAL A 464 44.89 2.14 -22.72
CA VAL A 464 44.59 3.33 -23.50
C VAL A 464 44.22 4.46 -22.55
N LEU A 465 45.05 5.48 -22.44
CA LEU A 465 44.73 6.77 -21.79
C LEU A 465 43.84 7.58 -22.72
N PRO A 466 42.78 8.22 -22.26
CA PRO A 466 42.07 9.25 -23.04
C PRO A 466 42.80 10.57 -22.90
N THR A 467 43.38 11.04 -24.02
CA THR A 467 43.81 12.41 -24.26
C THR A 467 42.60 13.30 -24.50
N GLY A 468 42.52 14.44 -23.81
CA GLY A 468 41.52 15.45 -24.14
C GLY A 468 41.25 16.48 -23.04
N LEU A 469 42.27 17.13 -22.50
CA LEU A 469 42.13 18.40 -21.79
C LEU A 469 42.11 19.54 -22.80
N MET A 470 40.96 20.12 -23.04
CA MET A 470 40.85 21.45 -23.66
C MET A 470 40.93 22.52 -22.57
N ALA A 471 42.00 23.30 -22.61
CA ALA A 471 42.20 24.51 -21.81
C ALA A 471 41.20 25.58 -22.22
N TYR A 472 40.49 26.15 -21.28
CA TYR A 472 39.71 27.38 -21.47
C TYR A 472 40.48 28.55 -20.84
N SER A 473 40.94 29.47 -21.67
CA SER A 473 41.53 30.75 -21.24
C SER A 473 40.43 31.75 -20.88
N PRO A 474 40.65 32.61 -19.87
CA PRO A 474 39.70 33.66 -19.54
C PRO A 474 39.92 34.88 -20.45
N ILE A 475 38.85 35.40 -21.02
CA ILE A 475 38.82 36.73 -21.69
C ILE A 475 38.40 37.74 -20.64
N SER A 476 39.31 38.67 -20.38
CA SER A 476 39.09 39.93 -19.69
C SER A 476 38.39 40.95 -20.62
N ARG A 477 37.23 41.44 -20.16
CA ARG A 477 36.84 42.88 -20.20
C ARG A 477 35.50 43.04 -19.51
#